data_61f1b6bc735623ebae6181cc343abf25
#
_entry.id   61f1b6bc735623ebae6181cc343abf25
#
_cell.length_a   1.000
_cell.length_b   1.000
_cell.length_c   1.000
_cell.angle_alpha   90.00
_cell.angle_beta   90.00
_cell.angle_gamma   90.00
#
_symmetry.space_group_name_H-M   'P 1'
#
loop_
_entity.id
_entity.type
_entity.pdbx_description
1 polymer ?
#
loop_
_entity_poly.entity_id
_entity_poly.type
_entity_poly.pdbx_seq_one_letter_code
_entity_poly.pdbx_strand_id
1 'polypeptide(L)'
;WKKGIDESWIANKYIVESPQIIVRYADVLLMYAEAKIELGEIDQSVVDAMNAVRARAYGVSAAQTDKYPAFTIKAQADMRLDLRTERRMELAGEDLRFADLVRWRLAEVALNRKQYGILDPAKECLEKLVHANKWFWPTTPKIDQYGLPDFAEMEATGLIRVLSERKWDNRQYLWPLPEKEVKVGKVAQNPGY
;
A
#
# COMPACT_ATOMS: atom_id res chain seq x y z
N TRP A 1 -11.69 -9.32 -3.86
CA TRP A 1 -11.02 -8.17 -4.49
C TRP A 1 -11.64 -7.92 -5.86
N LYS A 2 -12.36 -6.81 -6.04
CA LYS A 2 -13.03 -6.45 -7.30
C LYS A 2 -12.49 -5.16 -7.94
N LYS A 3 -11.39 -4.60 -7.45
CA LYS A 3 -10.85 -3.35 -7.98
C LYS A 3 -10.39 -3.54 -9.43
N GLY A 4 -10.95 -2.79 -10.35
CA GLY A 4 -10.67 -2.89 -11.77
C GLY A 4 -11.25 -4.11 -12.48
N ILE A 5 -12.12 -4.89 -11.84
CA ILE A 5 -12.78 -6.04 -12.45
C ILE A 5 -14.25 -5.69 -12.67
N ASP A 6 -14.71 -5.75 -13.91
CA ASP A 6 -16.09 -5.67 -14.30
C ASP A 6 -16.71 -7.08 -14.32
N GLU A 7 -17.97 -7.22 -13.89
CA GLU A 7 -18.65 -8.52 -13.85
C GLU A 7 -18.86 -9.12 -15.25
N SER A 8 -18.93 -8.28 -16.27
CA SER A 8 -18.98 -8.72 -17.68
C SER A 8 -17.74 -9.48 -18.13
N TRP A 9 -16.60 -9.34 -17.45
CA TRP A 9 -15.36 -10.04 -17.79
C TRP A 9 -15.50 -11.55 -17.69
N ILE A 10 -16.28 -12.03 -16.73
CA ILE A 10 -16.54 -13.46 -16.56
C ILE A 10 -17.31 -13.99 -17.77
N ALA A 11 -18.37 -13.26 -18.20
CA ALA A 11 -19.16 -13.62 -19.36
C ALA A 11 -18.35 -13.64 -20.65
N ASN A 12 -17.38 -12.73 -20.78
CA ASN A 12 -16.48 -12.61 -21.92
C ASN A 12 -15.19 -13.44 -21.78
N LYS A 13 -15.15 -14.42 -20.87
CA LYS A 13 -13.97 -15.31 -20.64
C LYS A 13 -12.67 -14.53 -20.38
N TYR A 14 -12.77 -13.39 -19.71
CA TYR A 14 -11.67 -12.46 -19.43
C TYR A 14 -11.02 -11.84 -20.70
N ILE A 15 -11.66 -11.93 -21.85
CA ILE A 15 -11.27 -11.22 -23.07
C ILE A 15 -11.94 -9.86 -23.05
N VAL A 16 -11.24 -8.85 -22.60
CA VAL A 16 -11.78 -7.51 -22.39
C VAL A 16 -10.81 -6.44 -22.84
N GLU A 17 -11.33 -5.39 -23.43
CA GLU A 17 -10.59 -4.16 -23.70
C GLU A 17 -10.68 -3.28 -22.46
N SER A 18 -9.75 -3.45 -21.53
CA SER A 18 -9.69 -2.60 -20.34
C SER A 18 -8.47 -1.66 -20.48
N PRO A 19 -8.70 -0.34 -20.50
CA PRO A 19 -7.59 0.60 -20.49
C PRO A 19 -6.83 0.50 -19.16
N GLN A 20 -5.51 0.43 -19.22
CA GLN A 20 -4.69 0.51 -18.03
C GLN A 20 -4.70 1.93 -17.49
N ILE A 21 -5.11 2.10 -16.25
CA ILE A 21 -5.07 3.40 -15.56
C ILE A 21 -3.60 3.67 -15.18
N ILE A 22 -3.01 4.70 -15.76
CA ILE A 22 -1.63 5.12 -15.44
C ILE A 22 -1.64 6.08 -14.25
N VAL A 23 -2.53 7.07 -14.27
CA VAL A 23 -2.71 8.07 -13.21
C VAL A 23 -4.20 8.35 -13.06
N ARG A 24 -4.67 8.53 -11.83
CA ARG A 24 -6.05 8.92 -11.56
C ARG A 24 -6.12 10.06 -10.54
N TYR A 25 -7.25 10.75 -10.52
CA TYR A 25 -7.39 11.97 -9.72
C TYR A 25 -7.10 11.77 -8.23
N ALA A 26 -7.43 10.62 -7.64
CA ALA A 26 -7.09 10.31 -6.25
C ALA A 26 -5.57 10.32 -6.01
N ASP A 27 -4.76 9.82 -6.95
CA ASP A 27 -3.31 9.88 -6.84
C ASP A 27 -2.81 11.34 -6.89
N VAL A 28 -3.39 12.18 -7.77
CA VAL A 28 -3.06 13.61 -7.85
C VAL A 28 -3.37 14.32 -6.53
N LEU A 29 -4.55 14.07 -5.94
CA LEU A 29 -4.92 14.65 -4.65
C LEU A 29 -3.96 14.23 -3.53
N LEU A 30 -3.57 12.96 -3.49
CA LEU A 30 -2.63 12.46 -2.49
C LEU A 30 -1.20 12.95 -2.73
N MET A 31 -0.77 13.15 -3.98
CA MET A 31 0.51 13.81 -4.31
C MET A 31 0.53 15.28 -3.86
N TYR A 32 -0.57 16.00 -4.09
CA TYR A 32 -0.72 17.38 -3.61
C TYR A 32 -0.61 17.45 -2.08
N ALA A 33 -1.38 16.60 -1.38
CA ALA A 33 -1.34 16.54 0.08
C ALA A 33 0.07 16.19 0.59
N GLU A 34 0.74 15.23 -0.05
CA GLU A 34 2.11 14.84 0.31
C GLU A 34 3.08 16.01 0.17
N ALA A 35 3.06 16.71 -0.96
CA ALA A 35 3.96 17.83 -1.20
C ALA A 35 3.81 18.91 -0.12
N LYS A 36 2.58 19.27 0.24
CA LYS A 36 2.33 20.26 1.29
C LYS A 36 2.74 19.77 2.68
N ILE A 37 2.49 18.50 3.00
CA ILE A 37 2.93 17.91 4.28
C ILE A 37 4.46 17.94 4.37
N GLU A 38 5.19 17.57 3.32
CA GLU A 38 6.66 17.56 3.35
C GLU A 38 7.24 18.97 3.43
N LEU A 39 6.57 19.99 2.86
CA LEU A 39 6.93 21.40 3.00
C LEU A 39 6.59 21.97 4.40
N GLY A 40 5.80 21.27 5.21
CA GLY A 40 5.29 21.79 6.48
C GLY A 40 4.12 22.76 6.32
N GLU A 41 3.54 22.89 5.14
CA GLU A 41 2.42 23.75 4.81
C GLU A 41 1.08 23.04 5.04
N ILE A 42 0.84 22.59 6.26
CA ILE A 42 -0.35 21.81 6.60
C ILE A 42 -1.51 22.75 6.92
N ASP A 43 -2.44 22.84 5.99
CA ASP A 43 -3.66 23.62 6.10
C ASP A 43 -4.91 22.79 5.72
N GLN A 44 -6.06 23.45 5.71
CA GLN A 44 -7.34 22.80 5.39
C GLN A 44 -7.34 22.13 4.01
N SER A 45 -6.61 22.67 3.04
CA SER A 45 -6.57 22.12 1.68
C SER A 45 -5.93 20.73 1.63
N VAL A 46 -4.97 20.44 2.51
CA VAL A 46 -4.38 19.09 2.68
C VAL A 46 -5.44 18.12 3.17
N VAL A 47 -6.17 18.51 4.20
CA VAL A 47 -7.23 17.71 4.81
C VAL A 47 -8.37 17.48 3.80
N ASP A 48 -8.75 18.50 3.06
CA ASP A 48 -9.82 18.42 2.05
C ASP A 48 -9.43 17.43 0.93
N ALA A 49 -8.18 17.49 0.46
CA ALA A 49 -7.68 16.57 -0.56
C ALA A 49 -7.70 15.11 -0.08
N MET A 50 -7.24 14.85 1.13
CA MET A 50 -7.26 13.50 1.72
C MET A 50 -8.69 13.02 2.00
N ASN A 51 -9.55 13.88 2.51
CA ASN A 51 -10.95 13.56 2.80
C ASN A 51 -11.77 13.33 1.53
N ALA A 52 -11.49 14.02 0.44
CA ALA A 52 -12.13 13.75 -0.84
C ALA A 52 -11.89 12.29 -1.31
N VAL A 53 -10.67 11.79 -1.14
CA VAL A 53 -10.31 10.40 -1.47
C VAL A 53 -11.03 9.43 -0.53
N ARG A 54 -10.96 9.64 0.77
CA ARG A 54 -11.53 8.75 1.77
C ARG A 54 -13.05 8.70 1.72
N ALA A 55 -13.72 9.84 1.65
CA ALA A 55 -15.19 9.91 1.55
C ALA A 55 -15.71 9.17 0.32
N ARG A 56 -15.02 9.29 -0.81
CA ARG A 56 -15.36 8.52 -2.02
C ARG A 56 -15.27 7.02 -1.76
N ALA A 57 -14.25 6.54 -1.05
CA ALA A 57 -14.12 5.13 -0.71
C ALA A 57 -15.26 4.63 0.18
N TYR A 58 -15.81 5.49 1.03
CA TYR A 58 -17.00 5.22 1.84
C TYR A 58 -18.32 5.45 1.12
N GLY A 59 -18.29 5.93 -0.12
CA GLY A 59 -19.50 6.21 -0.92
C GLY A 59 -20.32 7.39 -0.42
N VAL A 60 -19.69 8.35 0.25
CA VAL A 60 -20.34 9.53 0.84
C VAL A 60 -19.70 10.83 0.35
N SER A 61 -20.38 11.95 0.57
CA SER A 61 -19.80 13.27 0.31
C SER A 61 -18.73 13.61 1.35
N ALA A 62 -17.67 14.30 0.94
CA ALA A 62 -16.62 14.77 1.84
C ALA A 62 -17.13 15.68 2.95
N ALA A 63 -18.27 16.36 2.74
CA ALA A 63 -18.93 17.18 3.76
C ALA A 63 -19.57 16.36 4.90
N GLN A 64 -19.81 15.08 4.71
CA GLN A 64 -20.45 14.19 5.70
C GLN A 64 -19.41 13.53 6.61
N THR A 65 -18.65 14.34 7.33
CA THR A 65 -17.51 13.91 8.15
C THR A 65 -17.88 13.00 9.32
N ASP A 66 -19.14 12.90 9.66
CA ASP A 66 -19.71 11.97 10.63
C ASP A 66 -19.91 10.54 10.08
N LYS A 67 -19.86 10.37 8.76
CA LYS A 67 -20.12 9.08 8.09
C LYS A 67 -18.85 8.31 7.67
N TYR A 68 -17.69 8.88 7.87
CA TYR A 68 -16.41 8.23 7.61
C TYR A 68 -15.34 8.76 8.58
N PRO A 69 -14.23 8.04 8.81
CA PRO A 69 -13.14 8.50 9.68
C PRO A 69 -12.36 9.63 9.02
N ALA A 70 -12.92 10.85 9.08
CA ALA A 70 -12.35 12.03 8.45
C ALA A 70 -11.00 12.41 9.05
N PHE A 71 -10.08 12.86 8.18
CA PHE A 71 -8.82 13.46 8.61
C PHE A 71 -9.07 14.84 9.18
N THR A 72 -8.21 15.21 10.13
CA THR A 72 -8.12 16.55 10.70
C THR A 72 -6.68 17.01 10.69
N ILE A 73 -6.42 18.30 10.83
CA ILE A 73 -5.07 18.83 10.92
C ILE A 73 -4.39 18.29 12.17
N LYS A 74 -3.19 17.72 11.98
CA LYS A 74 -2.33 17.15 13.03
C LYS A 74 -0.88 17.63 12.85
N ALA A 75 0.00 17.18 13.72
CA ALA A 75 1.44 17.37 13.54
C ALA A 75 1.93 16.73 12.23
N GLN A 76 2.99 17.28 11.64
CA GLN A 76 3.52 16.83 10.34
C GLN A 76 3.82 15.31 10.30
N ALA A 77 4.37 14.77 11.38
CA ALA A 77 4.69 13.34 11.45
C ALA A 77 3.43 12.47 11.37
N ASP A 78 2.36 12.87 12.06
CA ASP A 78 1.09 12.14 12.06
C ASP A 78 0.38 12.27 10.70
N MET A 79 0.38 13.47 10.11
CA MET A 79 -0.17 13.69 8.78
C MET A 79 0.57 12.88 7.71
N ARG A 80 1.89 12.77 7.83
CA ARG A 80 2.72 11.93 6.94
C ARG A 80 2.35 10.45 7.07
N LEU A 81 2.13 9.96 8.29
CA LEU A 81 1.70 8.59 8.55
C LEU A 81 0.29 8.33 7.99
N ASP A 82 -0.64 9.23 8.25
CA ASP A 82 -2.01 9.18 7.72
C ASP A 82 -2.00 9.13 6.19
N LEU A 83 -1.24 10.02 5.54
CA LEU A 83 -1.10 10.06 4.08
C LEU A 83 -0.53 8.77 3.51
N ARG A 84 0.57 8.27 4.08
CA ARG A 84 1.22 7.03 3.62
C ARG A 84 0.30 5.83 3.76
N THR A 85 -0.50 5.80 4.81
CA THR A 85 -1.51 4.78 5.02
C THR A 85 -2.63 4.90 3.99
N GLU A 86 -3.14 6.12 3.77
CA GLU A 86 -4.19 6.36 2.77
C GLU A 86 -3.74 5.99 1.36
N ARG A 87 -2.53 6.40 0.94
CA ARG A 87 -1.96 6.01 -0.35
C ARG A 87 -1.88 4.49 -0.49
N ARG A 88 -1.44 3.79 0.55
CA ARG A 88 -1.35 2.33 0.54
C ARG A 88 -2.71 1.66 0.35
N MET A 89 -3.74 2.17 1.02
CA MET A 89 -5.09 1.61 0.95
C MET A 89 -5.77 1.96 -0.37
N GLU A 90 -5.73 3.22 -0.75
CA GLU A 90 -6.40 3.75 -1.93
C GLU A 90 -5.80 3.22 -3.24
N LEU A 91 -4.48 3.16 -3.33
CA LEU A 91 -3.75 2.78 -4.54
C LEU A 91 -3.33 1.29 -4.55
N ALA A 92 -3.91 0.49 -3.64
CA ALA A 92 -3.62 -0.94 -3.59
C ALA A 92 -3.97 -1.64 -4.92
N GLY A 93 -3.02 -2.43 -5.46
CA GLY A 93 -3.18 -3.14 -6.75
C GLY A 93 -3.00 -2.26 -7.99
N GLU A 94 -2.42 -1.07 -7.85
CA GLU A 94 -2.12 -0.15 -8.96
C GLU A 94 -0.61 0.02 -9.18
N ASP A 95 0.20 -0.88 -8.67
CA ASP A 95 1.67 -0.97 -8.81
C ASP A 95 2.48 0.23 -8.28
N LEU A 96 1.82 1.18 -7.60
CA LEU A 96 2.46 2.40 -7.08
C LEU A 96 3.23 2.17 -5.77
N ARG A 97 2.88 1.12 -5.00
CA ARG A 97 3.45 0.90 -3.66
C ARG A 97 4.96 0.76 -3.64
N PHE A 98 5.54 0.05 -4.60
CA PHE A 98 6.99 -0.15 -4.65
C PHE A 98 7.72 1.19 -4.88
N ALA A 99 7.26 2.00 -5.81
CA ALA A 99 7.79 3.33 -6.08
C ALA A 99 7.70 4.23 -4.84
N ASP A 100 6.57 4.21 -4.13
CA ASP A 100 6.39 4.94 -2.87
C ASP A 100 7.42 4.51 -1.80
N LEU A 101 7.63 3.22 -1.61
CA LEU A 101 8.61 2.71 -0.64
C LEU A 101 10.04 3.11 -0.98
N VAL A 102 10.40 3.10 -2.26
CA VAL A 102 11.73 3.49 -2.72
C VAL A 102 11.97 4.99 -2.53
N ARG A 103 11.05 5.84 -2.97
CA ARG A 103 11.19 7.31 -2.87
C ARG A 103 11.11 7.81 -1.42
N TRP A 104 10.38 7.14 -0.54
CA TRP A 104 10.34 7.44 0.90
C TRP A 104 11.51 6.85 1.69
N ARG A 105 12.41 6.11 1.05
CA ARG A 105 13.50 5.37 1.72
C ARG A 105 13.01 4.43 2.82
N LEU A 106 11.87 3.78 2.57
CA LEU A 106 11.25 2.81 3.47
C LEU A 106 11.35 1.36 2.98
N ALA A 107 11.98 1.13 1.82
CA ALA A 107 12.09 -0.21 1.25
C ALA A 107 12.84 -1.18 2.18
N GLU A 108 13.92 -0.74 2.82
CA GLU A 108 14.67 -1.56 3.78
C GLU A 108 13.82 -1.98 5.00
N VAL A 109 12.93 -1.11 5.48
CA VAL A 109 12.04 -1.41 6.62
C VAL A 109 10.86 -2.29 6.18
N ALA A 110 10.29 -2.00 5.02
CA ALA A 110 9.09 -2.66 4.55
C ALA A 110 9.35 -4.02 3.87
N LEU A 111 10.52 -4.18 3.24
CA LEU A 111 10.85 -5.36 2.44
C LEU A 111 11.81 -6.35 3.14
N ASN A 112 12.39 -6.00 4.30
CA ASN A 112 13.10 -6.95 5.16
C ASN A 112 12.15 -7.57 6.18
N ARG A 113 11.02 -8.10 5.71
CA ARG A 113 9.97 -8.66 6.55
C ARG A 113 9.48 -9.99 5.98
N LYS A 114 8.94 -10.81 6.86
CA LYS A 114 8.22 -12.03 6.48
C LYS A 114 7.03 -11.67 5.59
N GLN A 115 6.80 -12.48 4.58
CA GLN A 115 5.57 -12.48 3.80
C GLN A 115 4.64 -13.54 4.37
N TYR A 116 3.42 -13.14 4.59
CA TYR A 116 2.41 -14.00 5.16
C TYR A 116 1.36 -14.39 4.13
N GLY A 117 0.85 -15.58 4.26
CA GLY A 117 -0.32 -16.05 3.55
C GLY A 117 -1.36 -16.59 4.53
N ILE A 118 -2.58 -16.68 4.06
CA ILE A 118 -3.61 -17.41 4.78
C ILE A 118 -3.19 -18.89 4.91
N LEU A 119 -3.76 -19.55 5.89
CA LEU A 119 -3.57 -20.99 6.06
C LEU A 119 -3.95 -21.72 4.77
N ASP A 120 -3.25 -22.78 4.52
CA ASP A 120 -3.44 -23.58 3.33
C ASP A 120 -4.80 -24.26 3.29
N PRO A 121 -5.20 -24.49 2.10
CA PRO A 121 -6.40 -23.91 1.50
C PRO A 121 -7.63 -24.55 2.07
N ALA A 122 -8.66 -24.44 1.69
CA ALA A 122 -9.99 -24.95 1.98
C ALA A 122 -10.16 -25.67 3.34
N LYS A 123 -9.34 -26.68 3.70
CA LYS A 123 -9.55 -27.48 4.91
C LYS A 123 -9.11 -26.77 6.19
N GLU A 124 -7.88 -26.29 6.26
CA GLU A 124 -7.39 -25.59 7.46
C GLU A 124 -8.08 -24.23 7.65
N CYS A 125 -8.35 -23.53 6.58
CA CYS A 125 -9.10 -22.30 6.62
C CYS A 125 -10.54 -22.55 7.11
N LEU A 126 -11.18 -23.60 6.63
CA LEU A 126 -12.51 -23.99 7.06
C LEU A 126 -12.54 -24.37 8.55
N GLU A 127 -11.64 -25.23 8.99
CA GLU A 127 -11.60 -25.73 10.36
C GLU A 127 -11.15 -24.67 11.37
N LYS A 128 -10.06 -23.96 11.09
CA LYS A 128 -9.44 -23.04 12.05
C LYS A 128 -10.04 -21.65 12.06
N LEU A 129 -10.65 -21.22 10.98
CA LEU A 129 -11.24 -19.88 10.86
C LEU A 129 -12.76 -19.93 10.80
N VAL A 130 -13.33 -20.58 9.79
CA VAL A 130 -14.78 -20.54 9.54
C VAL A 130 -15.56 -21.30 10.61
N HIS A 131 -15.24 -22.54 10.87
CA HIS A 131 -15.94 -23.35 11.89
C HIS A 131 -15.66 -22.86 13.31
N ALA A 132 -14.50 -22.26 13.55
CA ALA A 132 -14.19 -21.63 14.83
C ALA A 132 -14.78 -20.23 14.98
N ASN A 133 -15.57 -19.78 14.02
CA ASN A 133 -16.11 -18.43 13.96
C ASN A 133 -15.06 -17.31 14.16
N LYS A 134 -13.83 -17.60 13.74
CA LYS A 134 -12.69 -16.69 13.75
C LYS A 134 -12.49 -16.22 12.33
N TRP A 135 -13.13 -15.13 11.98
CA TRP A 135 -12.92 -14.52 10.69
C TRP A 135 -11.64 -13.70 10.70
N PHE A 136 -10.83 -13.80 9.69
CA PHE A 136 -9.47 -13.29 9.42
C PHE A 136 -8.70 -12.63 10.57
N TRP A 137 -9.35 -11.78 11.36
CA TRP A 137 -8.70 -10.97 12.36
C TRP A 137 -9.54 -10.93 13.63
N PRO A 138 -9.10 -11.53 14.72
CA PRO A 138 -9.73 -11.28 16.02
C PRO A 138 -9.58 -9.82 16.43
N THR A 139 -8.51 -9.15 15.95
CA THR A 139 -8.24 -7.73 16.20
C THR A 139 -7.61 -7.09 14.96
N THR A 140 -7.78 -5.79 14.80
CA THR A 140 -7.07 -5.03 13.77
C THR A 140 -5.57 -5.05 14.08
N PRO A 141 -4.68 -5.39 13.14
CA PRO A 141 -3.25 -5.36 13.39
C PRO A 141 -2.78 -3.97 13.75
N LYS A 142 -1.85 -3.87 14.67
CA LYS A 142 -1.21 -2.60 15.02
C LYS A 142 -0.45 -2.07 13.82
N ILE A 143 -0.58 -0.78 13.55
CA ILE A 143 0.16 -0.10 12.48
C ILE A 143 1.33 0.64 13.12
N ASP A 144 2.53 0.39 12.62
CA ASP A 144 3.74 1.04 13.12
C ASP A 144 3.91 2.48 12.54
N GLN A 145 4.93 3.18 13.01
CA GLN A 145 5.27 4.55 12.58
C GLN A 145 5.58 4.69 11.08
N TYR A 146 5.73 3.59 10.36
CA TYR A 146 5.98 3.56 8.92
C TYR A 146 4.71 3.20 8.11
N GLY A 147 3.57 3.07 8.76
CA GLY A 147 2.32 2.64 8.13
C GLY A 147 2.30 1.15 7.78
N LEU A 148 3.08 0.31 8.48
CA LEU A 148 3.18 -1.12 8.23
C LEU A 148 2.46 -1.92 9.33
N PRO A 149 1.66 -2.95 8.97
CA PRO A 149 0.98 -3.77 9.95
C PRO A 149 1.95 -4.72 10.66
N ASP A 150 1.71 -4.93 11.94
CA ASP A 150 2.37 -5.97 12.73
C ASP A 150 1.49 -7.24 12.74
N PHE A 151 2.05 -8.34 12.28
CA PHE A 151 1.37 -9.62 12.18
C PHE A 151 1.86 -10.67 13.20
N ALA A 152 2.71 -10.29 14.15
CA ALA A 152 3.34 -11.23 15.09
C ALA A 152 2.31 -12.02 15.91
N GLU A 153 1.25 -11.35 16.38
CA GLU A 153 0.18 -12.01 17.15
C GLU A 153 -0.56 -13.06 16.31
N MET A 154 -0.82 -12.76 15.06
CA MET A 154 -1.52 -13.69 14.16
C MET A 154 -0.65 -14.87 13.75
N GLU A 155 0.64 -14.64 13.58
CA GLU A 155 1.61 -15.73 13.36
C GLU A 155 1.65 -16.65 14.60
N ALA A 156 1.75 -16.07 15.81
CA ALA A 156 1.78 -16.82 17.06
C ALA A 156 0.51 -17.63 17.33
N THR A 157 -0.65 -17.12 16.91
CA THR A 157 -1.93 -17.85 17.05
C THR A 157 -2.19 -18.86 15.93
N GLY A 158 -1.31 -18.95 14.93
CA GLY A 158 -1.45 -19.87 13.81
C GLY A 158 -2.57 -19.50 12.83
N LEU A 159 -2.99 -18.23 12.79
CA LEU A 159 -4.01 -17.74 11.85
C LEU A 159 -3.44 -17.42 10.47
N ILE A 160 -2.12 -17.23 10.41
CA ILE A 160 -1.37 -17.01 9.17
C ILE A 160 -0.10 -17.83 9.19
N ARG A 161 0.48 -18.10 8.03
CA ARG A 161 1.76 -18.78 7.90
C ARG A 161 2.76 -17.91 7.17
N VAL A 162 4.04 -18.08 7.49
CA VAL A 162 5.13 -17.47 6.74
C VAL A 162 5.26 -18.18 5.39
N LEU A 163 5.19 -17.42 4.31
CA LEU A 163 5.41 -17.93 2.95
C LEU A 163 6.86 -17.77 2.54
N SER A 164 7.45 -16.64 2.84
CA SER A 164 8.85 -16.33 2.52
C SER A 164 9.35 -15.18 3.37
N GLU A 165 10.65 -15.03 3.44
CA GLU A 165 11.30 -13.84 3.99
C GLU A 165 11.92 -13.04 2.86
N ARG A 166 11.54 -11.77 2.75
CA ARG A 166 12.17 -10.86 1.79
C ARG A 166 13.47 -10.31 2.37
N LYS A 167 14.43 -10.11 1.49
CA LYS A 167 15.68 -9.42 1.83
C LYS A 167 15.85 -8.25 0.87
N TRP A 168 15.99 -7.09 1.44
CA TRP A 168 16.32 -5.86 0.72
C TRP A 168 17.76 -5.49 0.98
N ASP A 169 18.47 -5.16 -0.08
CA ASP A 169 19.82 -4.58 -0.01
C ASP A 169 19.73 -3.11 -0.43
N ASN A 170 20.38 -2.21 0.30
CA ASN A 170 20.30 -0.78 0.05
C ASN A 170 20.84 -0.34 -1.31
N ARG A 171 21.70 -1.14 -1.96
CA ARG A 171 22.09 -0.91 -3.36
C ARG A 171 20.89 -0.92 -4.30
N GLN A 172 19.81 -1.65 -3.97
CA GLN A 172 18.60 -1.77 -4.78
C GLN A 172 17.76 -0.47 -4.86
N TYR A 173 18.10 0.57 -4.09
CA TYR A 173 17.52 1.90 -4.32
C TYR A 173 17.92 2.49 -5.66
N LEU A 174 19.06 2.08 -6.20
CA LEU A 174 19.49 2.42 -7.55
C LEU A 174 19.60 1.11 -8.33
N TRP A 175 18.97 1.05 -9.48
CA TRP A 175 19.08 -0.11 -10.36
C TRP A 175 20.47 -0.18 -11.00
N PRO A 176 21.03 -1.38 -11.28
CA PRO A 176 22.27 -1.49 -12.02
C PRO A 176 22.11 -0.91 -13.42
N LEU A 177 23.12 -0.21 -13.91
CA LEU A 177 23.18 0.19 -15.29
C LEU A 177 23.41 -1.05 -16.17
N PRO A 178 22.79 -1.14 -17.33
CA PRO A 178 23.03 -2.23 -18.27
C PRO A 178 24.51 -2.41 -18.58
N GLU A 179 25.00 -3.64 -18.57
CA GLU A 179 26.41 -3.94 -18.76
C GLU A 179 26.99 -3.32 -20.07
N LYS A 180 26.17 -3.28 -21.10
CA LYS A 180 26.53 -2.64 -22.38
C LYS A 180 26.88 -1.17 -22.20
N GLU A 181 26.05 -0.43 -21.43
CA GLU A 181 26.28 1.00 -21.20
C GLU A 181 27.53 1.25 -20.33
N VAL A 182 27.79 0.40 -19.37
CA VAL A 182 29.00 0.46 -18.55
C VAL A 182 30.25 0.22 -19.41
N LYS A 183 30.25 -0.82 -20.24
CA LYS A 183 31.44 -1.20 -21.07
C LYS A 183 31.67 -0.28 -22.26
N VAL A 184 30.63 0.05 -23.00
CA VAL A 184 30.74 0.83 -24.24
C VAL A 184 30.70 2.33 -23.95
N GLY A 185 29.78 2.75 -23.10
CA GLY A 185 29.60 4.15 -22.72
C GLY A 185 30.64 4.66 -21.70
N LYS A 186 31.47 3.76 -21.15
CA LYS A 186 32.47 4.08 -20.09
C LYS A 186 31.85 4.82 -18.89
N VAL A 187 30.60 4.51 -18.59
CA VAL A 187 29.88 5.08 -17.44
C VAL A 187 30.18 4.23 -16.22
N ALA A 188 30.44 4.85 -15.07
CA ALA A 188 30.61 4.12 -13.84
C ALA A 188 29.31 3.44 -13.41
N GLN A 189 29.41 2.19 -12.96
CA GLN A 189 28.27 1.45 -12.42
C GLN A 189 27.79 2.08 -11.11
N ASN A 190 26.50 1.93 -10.85
CA ASN A 190 25.94 2.34 -9.56
C ASN A 190 26.60 1.59 -8.39
N PRO A 191 26.76 2.23 -7.22
CA PRO A 191 27.44 1.61 -6.08
C PRO A 191 26.83 0.27 -5.68
N GLY A 192 27.67 -0.73 -5.45
CA GLY A 192 27.28 -2.06 -4.98
C GLY A 192 26.96 -3.10 -6.08
N TYR A 193 27.18 -2.75 -7.36
CA TYR A 193 27.02 -3.65 -8.51
C TYR A 193 28.32 -3.89 -9.26
#